data_f777fc775b0e5b9b03a81fa392210c14
#
_entry.id   f777fc775b0e5b9b03a81fa392210c14
#
_cell.length_a   1.000
_cell.length_b   1.000
_cell.length_c   1.000
_cell.angle_alpha   90.00
_cell.angle_beta   90.00
_cell.angle_gamma   90.00
#
_symmetry.space_group_name_H-M   'P 1'
#
loop_
_entity.id
_entity.type
_entity.pdbx_description
1 polymer ?
#
loop_
_entity_poly.entity_id
_entity_poly.type
_entity_poly.pdbx_seq_one_letter_code
_entity_poly.pdbx_strand_id
1 'polypeptide(L)'
;MSTRPRARLLRVLRIAQRTPQMRRITLGGIDLAGFPGGCEGAHIKLLFPALAGEAPQLPTLGEHGPVWPEGAIRPLIRTYTVARIDPDLHELDVDIVLHGDDGPASRWASAARVGDPLGLAGPGGPELFRADAQRHVLIGDPSSYALLCAVIAKLPDGADIDALLEVPEASEIQPLPPHPRLRSRWLSRDGRPAGASRLLLDAVRALPWSDGESVSVTLAGESAQVVAIRDFLAGERGVHRSMMYAVPYWKDRWDEDAYHEERHRIMDAFDEAQA
;
A
#
# COMPACT_ATOMS: atom_id res chain seq x y z
N MET A 1 -1.98 26.27 4.66
CA MET A 1 -2.62 25.56 5.79
C MET A 1 -3.01 24.18 5.28
N SER A 2 -2.32 23.15 5.69
CA SER A 2 -2.72 21.76 5.36
C SER A 2 -3.97 21.44 6.18
N THR A 3 -5.13 21.41 5.54
CA THR A 3 -6.35 20.92 6.17
C THR A 3 -6.21 19.42 6.33
N ARG A 4 -6.11 18.94 7.58
CA ARG A 4 -6.15 17.51 7.86
C ARG A 4 -7.40 16.90 7.23
N PRO A 5 -7.28 15.78 6.51
CA PRO A 5 -8.42 15.18 5.82
C PRO A 5 -9.47 14.69 6.83
N ARG A 6 -10.73 15.11 6.64
CA ARG A 6 -11.87 14.62 7.43
C ARG A 6 -12.16 13.15 7.12
N ALA A 7 -12.72 12.44 8.10
CA ALA A 7 -13.29 11.13 7.83
C ALA A 7 -14.56 11.25 6.98
N ARG A 8 -14.79 10.29 6.08
CA ARG A 8 -15.89 10.24 5.09
C ARG A 8 -16.62 8.92 5.21
N LEU A 9 -17.93 8.92 5.06
CA LEU A 9 -18.74 7.71 4.99
C LEU A 9 -19.02 7.38 3.53
N LEU A 10 -18.52 6.26 3.06
CA LEU A 10 -18.70 5.78 1.70
C LEU A 10 -19.51 4.49 1.68
N ARG A 11 -19.92 4.08 0.48
CA ARG A 11 -20.57 2.79 0.26
C ARG A 11 -19.82 1.98 -0.79
N VAL A 12 -19.88 0.67 -0.65
CA VAL A 12 -19.43 -0.26 -1.68
C VAL A 12 -20.34 -0.12 -2.90
N LEU A 13 -19.77 0.27 -4.03
CA LEU A 13 -20.47 0.41 -5.31
C LEU A 13 -20.29 -0.82 -6.19
N ARG A 14 -19.10 -1.38 -6.22
CA ARG A 14 -18.73 -2.55 -7.01
C ARG A 14 -17.70 -3.41 -6.28
N ILE A 15 -17.71 -4.68 -6.58
CA ILE A 15 -16.74 -5.67 -6.09
C ILE A 15 -16.26 -6.48 -7.29
N ALA A 16 -14.95 -6.61 -7.45
CA ALA A 16 -14.33 -7.40 -8.51
C ALA A 16 -13.25 -8.31 -7.94
N GLN A 17 -13.32 -9.62 -8.24
CA GLN A 17 -12.23 -10.53 -7.95
C GLN A 17 -11.10 -10.28 -8.94
N ARG A 18 -9.91 -9.92 -8.47
CA ARG A 18 -8.74 -9.62 -9.30
C ARG A 18 -7.89 -10.86 -9.52
N THR A 19 -7.62 -11.57 -8.42
CA THR A 19 -6.94 -12.87 -8.36
C THR A 19 -7.62 -13.72 -7.29
N PRO A 20 -7.30 -15.00 -7.14
CA PRO A 20 -7.86 -15.81 -6.05
C PRO A 20 -7.76 -15.17 -4.67
N GLN A 21 -6.67 -14.43 -4.39
CA GLN A 21 -6.42 -13.80 -3.09
C GLN A 21 -6.48 -12.28 -3.13
N MET A 22 -7.04 -11.65 -4.16
CA MET A 22 -7.18 -10.19 -4.20
C MET A 22 -8.55 -9.77 -4.71
N ARG A 23 -9.18 -8.89 -3.97
CA ARG A 23 -10.48 -8.31 -4.30
C ARG A 23 -10.37 -6.79 -4.41
N ARG A 24 -10.86 -6.23 -5.52
CA ARG A 24 -11.03 -4.79 -5.68
C ARG A 24 -12.39 -4.38 -5.18
N ILE A 25 -12.42 -3.40 -4.29
CA ILE A 25 -13.64 -2.76 -3.78
C ILE A 25 -13.68 -1.34 -4.33
N THR A 26 -14.72 -1.01 -5.10
CA THR A 26 -15.02 0.36 -5.48
C THR A 26 -15.92 0.98 -4.43
N LEU A 27 -15.42 2.02 -3.79
CA LEU A 27 -16.13 2.83 -2.81
C LEU A 27 -16.60 4.14 -3.46
N GLY A 28 -17.71 4.67 -3.03
CA GLY A 28 -18.18 5.96 -3.52
C GLY A 28 -19.31 6.55 -2.70
N GLY A 29 -19.75 7.71 -3.15
CA GLY A 29 -20.82 8.50 -2.54
C GLY A 29 -20.48 9.98 -2.47
N ILE A 30 -21.50 10.79 -2.16
CA ILE A 30 -21.37 12.26 -2.16
C ILE A 30 -20.29 12.77 -1.18
N ASP A 31 -20.01 12.02 -0.10
CA ASP A 31 -18.96 12.36 0.85
C ASP A 31 -17.56 12.29 0.24
N LEU A 32 -17.37 11.64 -0.93
CA LEU A 32 -16.10 11.66 -1.64
C LEU A 32 -15.87 12.98 -2.42
N ALA A 33 -16.88 13.84 -2.52
CA ALA A 33 -16.74 15.16 -3.12
C ALA A 33 -15.59 15.95 -2.48
N GLY A 34 -14.73 16.54 -3.32
CA GLY A 34 -13.51 17.25 -2.88
C GLY A 34 -12.39 16.35 -2.35
N PHE A 35 -12.46 15.04 -2.57
CA PHE A 35 -11.29 14.18 -2.41
C PHE A 35 -10.28 14.49 -3.53
N PRO A 36 -8.97 14.61 -3.23
CA PRO A 36 -8.01 15.01 -4.25
C PRO A 36 -7.88 13.96 -5.36
N GLY A 37 -7.88 14.42 -6.62
CA GLY A 37 -7.51 13.60 -7.76
C GLY A 37 -6.00 13.39 -7.85
N GLY A 38 -5.57 12.39 -8.64
CA GLY A 38 -4.15 12.08 -8.87
C GLY A 38 -3.41 11.52 -7.65
N CYS A 39 -4.14 11.10 -6.62
CA CYS A 39 -3.58 10.57 -5.39
C CYS A 39 -3.45 9.04 -5.38
N GLU A 40 -3.48 8.38 -6.55
CA GLU A 40 -3.18 6.95 -6.65
C GLU A 40 -1.81 6.66 -6.04
N GLY A 41 -1.72 5.56 -5.31
CA GLY A 41 -0.53 5.17 -4.55
C GLY A 41 -0.46 5.77 -3.15
N ALA A 42 -1.19 6.86 -2.85
CA ALA A 42 -1.24 7.41 -1.51
C ALA A 42 -1.93 6.47 -0.52
N HIS A 43 -1.52 6.52 0.74
CA HIS A 43 -2.18 5.74 1.77
C HIS A 43 -3.47 6.40 2.26
N ILE A 44 -4.42 5.57 2.62
CA ILE A 44 -5.69 5.92 3.25
C ILE A 44 -5.92 5.03 4.46
N LYS A 45 -6.78 5.49 5.36
CA LYS A 45 -7.31 4.67 6.46
C LYS A 45 -8.72 4.25 6.12
N LEU A 46 -8.97 2.94 6.08
CA LEU A 46 -10.32 2.38 6.04
C LEU A 46 -10.79 2.12 7.46
N LEU A 47 -12.01 2.54 7.76
CA LEU A 47 -12.66 2.39 9.05
C LEU A 47 -13.77 1.35 8.90
N PHE A 48 -13.49 0.13 9.33
CA PHE A 48 -14.41 -1.00 9.22
C PHE A 48 -15.45 -0.96 10.33
N PRO A 49 -16.73 -1.22 10.02
CA PRO A 49 -17.79 -1.23 11.03
C PRO A 49 -17.52 -2.29 12.09
N ALA A 50 -17.88 -1.99 13.33
CA ALA A 50 -17.78 -2.95 14.43
C ALA A 50 -18.78 -4.11 14.29
N LEU A 51 -19.94 -3.82 13.69
CA LEU A 51 -21.00 -4.79 13.41
C LEU A 51 -21.29 -4.82 11.90
N ALA A 52 -21.45 -6.01 11.36
CA ALA A 52 -21.72 -6.21 9.94
C ALA A 52 -23.01 -5.49 9.50
N GLY A 53 -22.95 -4.75 8.39
CA GLY A 53 -24.06 -4.00 7.82
C GLY A 53 -24.36 -2.66 8.50
N GLU A 54 -23.75 -2.33 9.62
CA GLU A 54 -23.87 -1.03 10.27
C GLU A 54 -22.84 -0.03 9.73
N ALA A 55 -23.17 1.26 9.81
CA ALA A 55 -22.21 2.31 9.46
C ALA A 55 -21.17 2.46 10.59
N PRO A 56 -19.86 2.55 10.26
CA PRO A 56 -18.86 2.84 11.27
C PRO A 56 -19.08 4.24 11.84
N GLN A 57 -18.87 4.39 13.13
CA GLN A 57 -18.85 5.71 13.75
C GLN A 57 -17.57 6.42 13.33
N LEU A 58 -17.70 7.65 12.82
CA LEU A 58 -16.57 8.41 12.31
C LEU A 58 -16.15 9.49 13.33
N PRO A 59 -14.83 9.75 13.45
CA PRO A 59 -14.37 10.87 14.25
C PRO A 59 -14.61 12.20 13.52
N THR A 60 -14.83 13.25 14.29
CA THR A 60 -14.70 14.62 13.81
C THR A 60 -13.24 15.09 13.90
N LEU A 61 -12.89 16.15 13.16
CA LEU A 61 -11.56 16.73 13.22
C LEU A 61 -11.48 17.77 14.34
N GLY A 62 -10.71 17.47 15.38
CA GLY A 62 -10.38 18.41 16.44
C GLY A 62 -9.03 19.11 16.20
N GLU A 63 -8.68 20.04 17.06
CA GLU A 63 -7.42 20.82 17.00
C GLU A 63 -6.18 19.93 17.07
N HIS A 64 -6.22 18.89 17.90
CA HIS A 64 -5.08 17.99 18.16
C HIS A 64 -5.21 16.62 17.46
N GLY A 65 -6.23 16.40 16.63
CA GLY A 65 -6.42 15.14 15.92
C GLY A 65 -7.89 14.70 15.91
N PRO A 66 -8.15 13.41 15.61
CA PRO A 66 -9.50 12.87 15.54
C PRO A 66 -10.16 12.84 16.93
N VAL A 67 -11.36 13.42 17.02
CA VAL A 67 -12.22 13.41 18.23
C VAL A 67 -13.37 12.44 17.99
N TRP A 68 -13.47 11.43 18.83
CA TRP A 68 -14.51 10.41 18.76
C TRP A 68 -15.76 10.86 19.53
N PRO A 69 -16.97 10.51 19.07
CA PRO A 69 -18.17 10.72 19.85
C PRO A 69 -18.09 10.02 21.23
N GLU A 70 -18.69 10.62 22.24
CA GLU A 70 -18.75 10.02 23.57
C GLU A 70 -19.49 8.65 23.51
N GLY A 71 -18.91 7.62 24.14
CA GLY A 71 -19.46 6.25 24.10
C GLY A 71 -19.34 5.55 22.74
N ALA A 72 -18.61 6.12 21.79
CA ALA A 72 -18.47 5.52 20.46
C ALA A 72 -17.81 4.13 20.51
N ILE A 73 -18.42 3.17 19.81
CA ILE A 73 -17.76 1.91 19.46
C ILE A 73 -16.79 2.23 18.31
N ARG A 74 -15.50 2.26 18.63
CA ARG A 74 -14.48 2.60 17.62
C ARG A 74 -14.43 1.56 16.52
N PRO A 75 -14.45 1.97 15.25
CA PRO A 75 -14.24 1.07 14.13
C PRO A 75 -12.82 0.50 14.15
N LEU A 76 -12.65 -0.65 13.54
CA LEU A 76 -11.34 -1.17 13.23
C LEU A 76 -10.73 -0.31 12.11
N ILE A 77 -9.51 0.19 12.30
CA ILE A 77 -8.83 1.05 11.33
C ILE A 77 -7.68 0.27 10.70
N ARG A 78 -7.64 0.24 9.37
CA ARG A 78 -6.53 -0.39 8.62
C ARG A 78 -6.04 0.54 7.51
N THR A 79 -4.75 0.46 7.23
CA THR A 79 -4.12 1.27 6.18
C THR A 79 -4.19 0.54 4.84
N TYR A 80 -4.62 1.26 3.82
CA TYR A 80 -4.69 0.78 2.45
C TYR A 80 -4.12 1.83 1.48
N THR A 81 -4.02 1.44 0.22
CA THR A 81 -3.52 2.29 -0.87
C THR A 81 -4.67 2.65 -1.81
N VAL A 82 -4.71 3.90 -2.26
CA VAL A 82 -5.62 4.31 -3.34
C VAL A 82 -5.17 3.64 -4.63
N ALA A 83 -5.96 2.71 -5.15
CA ALA A 83 -5.67 2.03 -6.41
C ALA A 83 -6.12 2.86 -7.63
N ARG A 84 -7.23 3.56 -7.52
CA ARG A 84 -7.77 4.50 -8.52
C ARG A 84 -8.64 5.53 -7.80
N ILE A 85 -8.64 6.75 -8.29
CA ILE A 85 -9.61 7.79 -7.92
C ILE A 85 -10.25 8.36 -9.18
N ASP A 86 -11.55 8.54 -9.14
CA ASP A 86 -12.34 9.24 -10.14
C ASP A 86 -13.15 10.33 -9.45
N PRO A 87 -12.64 11.57 -9.44
CA PRO A 87 -13.29 12.67 -8.74
C PRO A 87 -14.65 13.04 -9.34
N ASP A 88 -14.84 12.85 -10.65
CA ASP A 88 -16.08 13.22 -11.36
C ASP A 88 -17.21 12.24 -11.03
N LEU A 89 -16.89 10.96 -10.91
CA LEU A 89 -17.84 9.92 -10.52
C LEU A 89 -17.96 9.77 -8.99
N HIS A 90 -17.14 10.46 -8.22
CA HIS A 90 -16.99 10.26 -6.77
C HIS A 90 -16.75 8.79 -6.42
N GLU A 91 -15.80 8.15 -7.11
CA GLU A 91 -15.45 6.75 -6.95
C GLU A 91 -13.96 6.58 -6.60
N LEU A 92 -13.68 5.64 -5.72
CA LEU A 92 -12.33 5.26 -5.31
C LEU A 92 -12.22 3.73 -5.25
N ASP A 93 -11.16 3.18 -5.86
CA ASP A 93 -10.87 1.75 -5.81
C ASP A 93 -9.78 1.46 -4.76
N VAL A 94 -9.99 0.38 -4.01
CA VAL A 94 -9.02 -0.20 -3.08
C VAL A 94 -8.86 -1.68 -3.39
N ASP A 95 -7.62 -2.15 -3.45
CA ASP A 95 -7.30 -3.56 -3.55
C ASP A 95 -7.05 -4.15 -2.16
N ILE A 96 -7.80 -5.18 -1.79
CA ILE A 96 -7.72 -5.86 -0.51
C ILE A 96 -7.22 -7.28 -0.72
N VAL A 97 -6.09 -7.61 -0.11
CA VAL A 97 -5.55 -8.98 -0.10
C VAL A 97 -6.38 -9.84 0.85
N LEU A 98 -6.82 -10.99 0.36
CA LEU A 98 -7.56 -11.99 1.12
C LEU A 98 -6.58 -13.05 1.63
N HIS A 99 -6.45 -13.17 2.94
CA HIS A 99 -5.54 -14.14 3.59
C HIS A 99 -6.30 -15.02 4.59
N GLY A 100 -7.46 -15.54 4.18
CA GLY A 100 -8.34 -16.34 5.02
C GLY A 100 -9.17 -15.50 6.00
N ASP A 101 -9.68 -16.16 7.04
CA ASP A 101 -10.57 -15.54 8.03
C ASP A 101 -9.82 -14.90 9.21
N ASP A 102 -8.49 -14.94 9.22
CA ASP A 102 -7.67 -14.52 10.35
C ASP A 102 -7.57 -12.99 10.50
N GLY A 103 -7.86 -12.23 9.43
CA GLY A 103 -7.82 -10.77 9.47
C GLY A 103 -9.21 -10.13 9.34
N PRO A 104 -9.58 -9.18 10.22
CA PRO A 104 -10.92 -8.59 10.19
C PRO A 104 -11.21 -7.83 8.88
N ALA A 105 -10.22 -7.21 8.26
CA ALA A 105 -10.37 -6.56 6.95
C ALA A 105 -10.55 -7.57 5.81
N SER A 106 -9.78 -8.68 5.81
CA SER A 106 -9.93 -9.80 4.87
C SER A 106 -11.32 -10.43 5.00
N ARG A 107 -11.75 -10.69 6.24
CA ARG A 107 -13.09 -11.21 6.54
C ARG A 107 -14.19 -10.28 6.05
N TRP A 108 -14.09 -8.99 6.33
CA TRP A 108 -15.05 -8.00 5.83
C TRP A 108 -15.07 -8.00 4.29
N ALA A 109 -13.91 -7.92 3.65
CA ALA A 109 -13.81 -7.89 2.18
C ALA A 109 -14.36 -9.17 1.53
N SER A 110 -14.21 -10.33 2.17
CA SER A 110 -14.77 -11.61 1.70
C SER A 110 -16.31 -11.63 1.76
N ALA A 111 -16.90 -10.99 2.78
CA ALA A 111 -18.34 -10.94 2.99
C ALA A 111 -19.02 -9.70 2.39
N ALA A 112 -18.26 -8.69 1.96
CA ALA A 112 -18.75 -7.40 1.51
C ALA A 112 -19.80 -7.51 0.39
N ARG A 113 -20.78 -6.62 0.43
CA ARG A 113 -21.89 -6.51 -0.54
C ARG A 113 -22.00 -5.08 -1.04
N VAL A 114 -22.52 -4.92 -2.24
CA VAL A 114 -22.89 -3.58 -2.78
C VAL A 114 -23.87 -2.93 -1.80
N GLY A 115 -23.59 -1.68 -1.45
CA GLY A 115 -24.37 -0.89 -0.49
C GLY A 115 -23.76 -0.89 0.92
N ASP A 116 -22.85 -1.80 1.28
CA ASP A 116 -22.24 -1.83 2.60
C ASP A 116 -21.49 -0.53 2.90
N PRO A 117 -21.66 0.03 4.10
CA PRO A 117 -20.98 1.26 4.50
C PRO A 117 -19.54 1.00 4.95
N LEU A 118 -18.64 1.93 4.60
CA LEU A 118 -17.25 1.92 5.02
C LEU A 118 -16.75 3.34 5.26
N GLY A 119 -16.00 3.54 6.33
CA GLY A 119 -15.37 4.84 6.60
C GLY A 119 -14.04 4.97 5.86
N LEU A 120 -13.69 6.19 5.46
CA LEU A 120 -12.42 6.52 4.82
C LEU A 120 -11.84 7.80 5.40
N ALA A 121 -10.55 7.81 5.70
CA ALA A 121 -9.79 9.01 6.03
C ALA A 121 -8.48 9.03 5.25
N GLY A 122 -8.03 10.22 4.90
CA GLY A 122 -6.87 10.43 4.01
C GLY A 122 -7.26 11.29 2.81
N PRO A 123 -6.43 11.32 1.73
CA PRO A 123 -5.17 10.60 1.58
C PRO A 123 -4.03 11.22 2.39
N GLY A 124 -2.94 10.47 2.54
CA GLY A 124 -1.70 10.90 3.18
C GLY A 124 -0.49 10.14 2.66
N GLY A 125 0.67 10.45 3.21
CA GLY A 125 1.93 9.76 2.92
C GLY A 125 3.01 10.67 2.36
N PRO A 126 4.26 10.18 2.39
CA PRO A 126 5.39 10.84 1.77
C PRO A 126 5.36 10.68 0.25
N GLU A 127 6.31 11.31 -0.43
CA GLU A 127 6.58 11.04 -1.85
C GLU A 127 6.92 9.56 -2.08
N LEU A 128 6.35 9.00 -3.13
CA LEU A 128 6.47 7.56 -3.42
C LEU A 128 7.76 7.22 -4.19
N PHE A 129 8.31 8.18 -4.93
CA PHE A 129 9.52 8.05 -5.74
C PHE A 129 10.15 9.42 -6.00
N ARG A 130 11.40 9.44 -6.45
CA ARG A 130 12.10 10.63 -6.89
C ARG A 130 12.02 10.77 -8.40
N ALA A 131 11.28 11.77 -8.88
CA ALA A 131 11.02 11.95 -10.31
C ALA A 131 12.27 12.29 -11.13
N ASP A 132 13.31 12.83 -10.49
CA ASP A 132 14.59 13.21 -11.09
C ASP A 132 15.62 12.06 -11.19
N ALA A 133 15.28 10.88 -10.64
CA ALA A 133 16.13 9.71 -10.73
C ALA A 133 16.19 9.17 -12.19
N GLN A 134 17.35 8.65 -12.57
CA GLN A 134 17.58 8.04 -13.89
C GLN A 134 16.90 6.67 -14.01
N ARG A 135 16.84 5.93 -12.91
CA ARG A 135 16.27 4.59 -12.84
C ARG A 135 15.36 4.44 -11.62
N HIS A 136 14.31 3.66 -11.80
CA HIS A 136 13.34 3.35 -10.74
C HIS A 136 13.31 1.85 -10.48
N VAL A 137 13.52 1.46 -9.24
CA VAL A 137 13.44 0.05 -8.81
C VAL A 137 12.23 -0.10 -7.90
N LEU A 138 11.23 -0.82 -8.38
CA LEU A 138 9.94 -1.04 -7.73
C LEU A 138 9.90 -2.45 -7.19
N ILE A 139 9.70 -2.61 -5.88
CA ILE A 139 9.82 -3.89 -5.20
C ILE A 139 8.63 -4.08 -4.27
N GLY A 140 7.96 -5.23 -4.38
CA GLY A 140 6.84 -5.47 -3.49
C GLY A 140 6.15 -6.83 -3.63
N ASP A 141 5.01 -6.91 -2.99
CA ASP A 141 4.13 -8.07 -2.94
C ASP A 141 2.67 -7.65 -3.23
N PRO A 142 1.66 -8.55 -3.16
CA PRO A 142 0.27 -8.18 -3.43
C PRO A 142 -0.25 -7.01 -2.61
N SER A 143 0.23 -6.78 -1.38
CA SER A 143 -0.20 -5.66 -0.53
C SER A 143 0.22 -4.29 -1.07
N SER A 144 1.28 -4.25 -1.85
CA SER A 144 1.85 -3.03 -2.45
C SER A 144 1.54 -2.91 -3.96
N TYR A 145 0.81 -3.84 -4.55
CA TYR A 145 0.53 -3.86 -5.99
C TYR A 145 -0.07 -2.54 -6.50
N ALA A 146 -1.06 -1.99 -5.80
CA ALA A 146 -1.68 -0.71 -6.16
C ALA A 146 -0.68 0.46 -6.11
N LEU A 147 0.23 0.48 -5.13
CA LEU A 147 1.31 1.45 -5.04
C LEU A 147 2.24 1.38 -6.26
N LEU A 148 2.72 0.18 -6.59
CA LEU A 148 3.66 -0.01 -7.69
C LEU A 148 3.01 0.33 -9.04
N CYS A 149 1.75 -0.05 -9.25
CA CYS A 149 0.97 0.35 -10.42
C CYS A 149 0.84 1.88 -10.54
N ALA A 150 0.57 2.56 -9.42
CA ALA A 150 0.45 4.01 -9.40
C ALA A 150 1.79 4.72 -9.73
N VAL A 151 2.91 4.19 -9.25
CA VAL A 151 4.24 4.72 -9.57
C VAL A 151 4.55 4.52 -11.05
N ILE A 152 4.35 3.31 -11.60
CA ILE A 152 4.58 3.03 -13.04
C ILE A 152 3.78 3.99 -13.91
N ALA A 153 2.49 4.21 -13.58
CA ALA A 153 1.61 5.08 -14.36
C ALA A 153 1.98 6.59 -14.29
N LYS A 154 2.72 7.00 -13.26
CA LYS A 154 3.16 8.39 -13.06
C LYS A 154 4.54 8.69 -13.63
N LEU A 155 5.33 7.67 -13.92
CA LEU A 155 6.68 7.83 -14.46
C LEU A 155 6.64 8.21 -15.95
N PRO A 156 7.53 9.10 -16.42
CA PRO A 156 7.57 9.48 -17.82
C PRO A 156 8.10 8.33 -18.69
N ASP A 157 7.69 8.27 -19.96
CA ASP A 157 8.05 7.22 -20.93
C ASP A 157 9.58 6.95 -21.03
N GLY A 158 10.40 7.95 -20.72
CA GLY A 158 11.86 7.85 -20.73
C GLY A 158 12.48 7.21 -19.49
N ALA A 159 11.72 6.96 -18.43
CA ALA A 159 12.23 6.39 -17.19
C ALA A 159 12.56 4.90 -17.35
N ASP A 160 13.73 4.48 -16.87
CA ASP A 160 14.07 3.06 -16.77
C ASP A 160 13.43 2.46 -15.51
N ILE A 161 12.62 1.41 -15.67
CA ILE A 161 11.90 0.79 -14.58
C ILE A 161 12.21 -0.70 -14.48
N ASP A 162 12.67 -1.13 -13.31
CA ASP A 162 12.75 -2.53 -12.92
C ASP A 162 11.71 -2.82 -11.82
N ALA A 163 10.72 -3.65 -12.13
CA ALA A 163 9.69 -4.03 -11.17
C ALA A 163 9.85 -5.50 -10.76
N LEU A 164 10.06 -5.73 -9.47
CA LEU A 164 10.21 -7.05 -8.86
C LEU A 164 9.05 -7.29 -7.91
N LEU A 165 8.21 -8.27 -8.20
CA LEU A 165 7.04 -8.58 -7.39
C LEU A 165 7.06 -10.05 -6.97
N GLU A 166 6.87 -10.27 -5.68
CA GLU A 166 6.70 -11.61 -5.12
C GLU A 166 5.22 -11.92 -4.91
N VAL A 167 4.80 -13.11 -5.27
CA VAL A 167 3.43 -13.59 -5.06
C VAL A 167 3.42 -14.93 -4.34
N PRO A 168 2.35 -15.26 -3.58
CA PRO A 168 2.25 -16.57 -2.94
C PRO A 168 2.22 -17.72 -3.96
N GLU A 169 1.50 -17.54 -5.06
CA GLU A 169 1.30 -18.51 -6.14
C GLU A 169 1.27 -17.82 -7.49
N ALA A 170 1.59 -18.52 -8.56
CA ALA A 170 1.56 -17.99 -9.93
C ALA A 170 0.16 -17.48 -10.35
N SER A 171 -0.91 -18.00 -9.77
CA SER A 171 -2.28 -17.54 -9.98
C SER A 171 -2.56 -16.12 -9.48
N GLU A 172 -1.67 -15.55 -8.66
CA GLU A 172 -1.75 -14.19 -8.13
C GLU A 172 -1.06 -13.15 -9.01
N ILE A 173 -0.44 -13.57 -10.12
CA ILE A 173 0.20 -12.66 -11.07
C ILE A 173 -0.87 -11.82 -11.78
N GLN A 174 -0.64 -10.50 -11.83
CA GLN A 174 -1.52 -9.52 -12.44
C GLN A 174 -0.78 -8.68 -13.48
N PRO A 175 -1.48 -8.14 -14.51
CA PRO A 175 -0.85 -7.24 -15.46
C PRO A 175 -0.46 -5.91 -14.79
N LEU A 176 0.76 -5.47 -15.01
CA LEU A 176 1.20 -4.11 -14.63
C LEU A 176 0.76 -3.09 -15.69
N PRO A 177 0.65 -1.79 -15.34
CA PRO A 177 0.41 -0.74 -16.31
C PRO A 177 1.47 -0.78 -17.44
N PRO A 178 1.07 -0.54 -18.70
CA PRO A 178 2.01 -0.51 -19.81
C PRO A 178 2.97 0.67 -19.63
N HIS A 179 4.26 0.42 -19.84
CA HIS A 179 5.28 1.44 -19.88
C HIS A 179 6.42 1.00 -20.82
N PRO A 180 6.92 1.87 -21.72
CA PRO A 180 7.83 1.45 -22.81
C PRO A 180 9.18 0.90 -22.32
N ARG A 181 9.61 1.27 -21.12
CA ARG A 181 10.90 0.86 -20.56
C ARG A 181 10.75 0.05 -19.25
N LEU A 182 9.60 -0.57 -19.04
CA LEU A 182 9.35 -1.44 -17.92
C LEU A 182 9.94 -2.84 -18.15
N ARG A 183 10.81 -3.26 -17.27
CA ARG A 183 11.24 -4.65 -17.08
C ARG A 183 10.60 -5.18 -15.80
N SER A 184 9.76 -6.19 -15.91
CA SER A 184 9.10 -6.76 -14.75
C SER A 184 9.44 -8.23 -14.56
N ARG A 185 9.55 -8.63 -13.30
CA ARG A 185 9.78 -10.02 -12.91
C ARG A 185 8.87 -10.39 -11.73
N TRP A 186 8.09 -11.42 -11.93
CA TRP A 186 7.25 -12.03 -10.92
C TRP A 186 7.93 -13.26 -10.33
N LEU A 187 7.88 -13.40 -9.02
CA LEU A 187 8.54 -14.44 -8.23
C LEU A 187 7.48 -15.16 -7.41
N SER A 188 7.21 -16.43 -7.73
CA SER A 188 6.28 -17.26 -6.96
C SER A 188 6.97 -17.90 -5.77
N ARG A 189 6.36 -17.79 -4.58
CA ARG A 189 6.83 -18.49 -3.38
C ARG A 189 6.40 -19.96 -3.34
N ASP A 190 5.50 -20.37 -4.21
CA ASP A 190 4.92 -21.71 -4.26
C ASP A 190 4.40 -22.16 -2.88
N GLY A 191 3.59 -21.29 -2.25
CA GLY A 191 2.98 -21.52 -0.94
C GLY A 191 3.89 -21.36 0.27
N ARG A 192 5.18 -21.05 0.10
CA ARG A 192 6.09 -20.84 1.23
C ARG A 192 5.74 -19.57 2.00
N PRO A 193 6.00 -19.52 3.34
CA PRO A 193 5.77 -18.32 4.15
C PRO A 193 6.54 -17.10 3.64
N ALA A 194 5.90 -15.94 3.64
CA ALA A 194 6.49 -14.69 3.13
C ALA A 194 7.68 -14.22 3.98
N GLY A 195 7.56 -14.29 5.32
CA GLY A 195 8.62 -13.84 6.22
C GLY A 195 9.92 -14.64 6.17
N ALA A 196 9.90 -15.83 5.54
CA ALA A 196 11.09 -16.66 5.30
C ALA A 196 11.61 -16.57 3.87
N SER A 197 10.94 -15.83 2.98
CA SER A 197 11.34 -15.71 1.58
C SER A 197 12.59 -14.85 1.42
N ARG A 198 13.42 -15.24 0.47
CA ARG A 198 14.58 -14.47 0.01
C ARG A 198 14.51 -14.11 -1.46
N LEU A 199 13.41 -14.47 -2.14
CA LEU A 199 13.29 -14.34 -3.59
C LEU A 199 13.45 -12.89 -4.06
N LEU A 200 12.82 -11.93 -3.37
CA LEU A 200 12.97 -10.50 -3.70
C LEU A 200 14.38 -10.01 -3.44
N LEU A 201 14.97 -10.31 -2.28
CA LEU A 201 16.34 -9.90 -1.95
C LEU A 201 17.36 -10.45 -2.96
N ASP A 202 17.24 -11.73 -3.32
CA ASP A 202 18.14 -12.37 -4.28
C ASP A 202 17.94 -11.78 -5.70
N ALA A 203 16.70 -11.46 -6.08
CA ALA A 203 16.40 -10.79 -7.34
C ALA A 203 16.94 -9.36 -7.39
N VAL A 204 16.84 -8.59 -6.30
CA VAL A 204 17.40 -7.23 -6.17
C VAL A 204 18.93 -7.27 -6.23
N ARG A 205 19.56 -8.25 -5.59
CA ARG A 205 21.02 -8.44 -5.65
C ARG A 205 21.51 -8.75 -7.06
N ALA A 206 20.72 -9.47 -7.84
CA ALA A 206 21.03 -9.85 -9.21
C ALA A 206 20.77 -8.73 -10.24
N LEU A 207 20.17 -7.61 -9.85
CA LEU A 207 20.04 -6.46 -10.76
C LEU A 207 21.41 -5.89 -11.12
N PRO A 208 21.59 -5.36 -12.36
CA PRO A 208 22.77 -4.61 -12.69
C PRO A 208 22.76 -3.28 -11.91
N TRP A 209 23.74 -3.09 -11.06
CA TRP A 209 23.96 -1.85 -10.32
C TRP A 209 25.21 -1.16 -10.89
N SER A 210 25.07 0.12 -11.27
CA SER A 210 26.16 0.93 -11.80
C SER A 210 26.56 1.99 -10.77
N ASP A 211 27.86 2.18 -10.59
CA ASP A 211 28.38 3.21 -9.69
C ASP A 211 27.99 4.61 -10.20
N GLY A 212 27.47 5.44 -9.30
CA GLY A 212 27.04 6.80 -9.61
C GLY A 212 25.70 6.93 -10.32
N GLU A 213 24.98 5.83 -10.58
CA GLU A 213 23.62 5.89 -11.14
C GLU A 213 22.64 6.43 -10.07
N SER A 214 21.83 7.43 -10.45
CA SER A 214 20.74 7.93 -9.60
C SER A 214 19.57 6.98 -9.65
N VAL A 215 19.34 6.25 -8.55
CA VAL A 215 18.27 5.24 -8.44
C VAL A 215 17.25 5.64 -7.40
N SER A 216 15.99 5.74 -7.82
CA SER A 216 14.84 5.84 -6.88
C SER A 216 14.28 4.47 -6.58
N VAL A 217 14.08 4.16 -5.32
CA VAL A 217 13.53 2.87 -4.87
C VAL A 217 12.16 3.07 -4.25
N THR A 218 11.17 2.30 -4.71
CA THR A 218 9.86 2.16 -4.06
C THR A 218 9.72 0.71 -3.59
N LEU A 219 9.80 0.51 -2.29
CA LEU A 219 9.82 -0.80 -1.63
C LEU A 219 8.71 -0.86 -0.57
N ALA A 220 7.78 -1.79 -0.72
CA ALA A 220 6.75 -2.03 0.29
C ALA A 220 6.25 -3.48 0.25
N GLY A 221 5.85 -4.01 1.42
CA GLY A 221 5.36 -5.38 1.53
C GLY A 221 5.66 -5.99 2.89
N GLU A 222 6.01 -7.29 2.90
CA GLU A 222 6.32 -8.01 4.13
C GLU A 222 7.57 -7.46 4.83
N SER A 223 7.48 -7.32 6.15
CA SER A 223 8.42 -6.60 7.00
C SER A 223 9.86 -7.11 6.91
N ALA A 224 10.07 -8.41 7.04
CA ALA A 224 11.43 -8.97 7.06
C ALA A 224 12.12 -8.77 5.70
N GLN A 225 11.38 -8.88 4.60
CA GLN A 225 11.89 -8.64 3.26
C GLN A 225 12.21 -7.16 3.04
N VAL A 226 11.30 -6.26 3.45
CA VAL A 226 11.53 -4.79 3.33
C VAL A 226 12.78 -4.39 4.08
N VAL A 227 12.95 -4.84 5.32
CA VAL A 227 14.14 -4.55 6.13
C VAL A 227 15.41 -5.08 5.45
N ALA A 228 15.43 -6.35 5.07
CA ALA A 228 16.62 -6.98 4.46
C ALA A 228 17.03 -6.32 3.13
N ILE A 229 16.05 -5.97 2.29
CA ILE A 229 16.31 -5.29 1.00
C ILE A 229 16.78 -3.86 1.24
N ARG A 230 16.13 -3.11 2.12
CA ARG A 230 16.53 -1.75 2.50
C ARG A 230 17.97 -1.71 3.00
N ASP A 231 18.33 -2.60 3.91
CA ASP A 231 19.65 -2.66 4.51
C ASP A 231 20.73 -3.03 3.47
N PHE A 232 20.40 -3.93 2.53
CA PHE A 232 21.27 -4.23 1.39
C PHE A 232 21.46 -2.99 0.49
N LEU A 233 20.40 -2.29 0.15
CA LEU A 233 20.46 -1.11 -0.72
C LEU A 233 21.25 0.03 -0.08
N ALA A 234 21.03 0.30 1.20
CA ALA A 234 21.75 1.33 1.93
C ALA A 234 23.23 0.96 2.19
N GLY A 235 23.48 -0.26 2.67
CA GLY A 235 24.81 -0.69 3.13
C GLY A 235 25.74 -1.16 2.02
N GLU A 236 25.21 -1.92 1.03
CA GLU A 236 26.05 -2.52 -0.01
C GLU A 236 25.99 -1.76 -1.36
N ARG A 237 24.92 -0.99 -1.60
CA ARG A 237 24.73 -0.23 -2.84
C ARG A 237 24.82 1.29 -2.66
N GLY A 238 24.90 1.76 -1.42
CA GLY A 238 25.03 3.18 -1.12
C GLY A 238 23.81 4.01 -1.53
N VAL A 239 22.63 3.40 -1.69
CA VAL A 239 21.39 4.13 -2.02
C VAL A 239 20.99 4.96 -0.82
N HIS A 240 21.03 6.28 -0.96
CA HIS A 240 20.68 7.18 0.13
C HIS A 240 19.20 7.10 0.48
N ARG A 241 18.87 7.26 1.78
CA ARG A 241 17.49 7.19 2.29
C ARG A 241 16.51 8.10 1.54
N SER A 242 16.93 9.32 1.20
CA SER A 242 16.10 10.26 0.46
C SER A 242 15.67 9.77 -0.93
N MET A 243 16.34 8.74 -1.44
CA MET A 243 16.03 8.08 -2.72
C MET A 243 15.15 6.83 -2.52
N MET A 244 14.75 6.53 -1.27
CA MET A 244 13.96 5.34 -0.95
C MET A 244 12.62 5.68 -0.30
N TYR A 245 11.54 5.17 -0.88
CA TYR A 245 10.31 4.89 -0.16
C TYR A 245 10.40 3.41 0.28
N ALA A 246 10.67 3.14 1.54
CA ALA A 246 10.84 1.78 2.07
C ALA A 246 9.95 1.60 3.31
N VAL A 247 8.74 1.04 3.10
CA VAL A 247 7.72 0.95 4.15
C VAL A 247 7.23 -0.48 4.30
N PRO A 248 7.43 -1.11 5.48
CA PRO A 248 6.85 -2.41 5.77
C PRO A 248 5.34 -2.27 5.99
N TYR A 249 4.56 -2.99 5.19
CA TYR A 249 3.10 -2.90 5.24
C TYR A 249 2.49 -3.92 6.20
N TRP A 250 3.05 -5.12 6.28
CA TRP A 250 2.57 -6.21 7.10
C TRP A 250 3.70 -7.12 7.56
N LYS A 251 3.43 -7.99 8.52
CA LYS A 251 4.38 -8.98 9.02
C LYS A 251 3.74 -10.36 9.03
N ASP A 252 4.43 -11.34 8.46
CA ASP A 252 3.98 -12.73 8.39
C ASP A 252 3.63 -13.26 9.78
N ARG A 253 2.42 -13.84 9.95
CA ARG A 253 1.88 -14.41 11.19
C ARG A 253 1.62 -13.41 12.32
N TRP A 254 1.63 -12.11 12.05
CA TRP A 254 1.26 -11.08 13.00
C TRP A 254 -0.02 -10.37 12.56
N ASP A 255 -0.89 -10.05 13.51
CA ASP A 255 -1.98 -9.13 13.23
C ASP A 255 -1.45 -7.68 13.16
N GLU A 256 -2.21 -6.79 12.52
CA GLU A 256 -1.76 -5.41 12.32
C GLU A 256 -1.65 -4.63 13.64
N ASP A 257 -2.48 -4.94 14.66
CA ASP A 257 -2.45 -4.23 15.93
C ASP A 257 -1.18 -4.60 16.71
N ALA A 258 -0.81 -5.90 16.74
CA ALA A 258 0.44 -6.36 17.34
C ALA A 258 1.67 -5.84 16.59
N TYR A 259 1.59 -5.71 15.25
CA TYR A 259 2.70 -5.24 14.43
C TYR A 259 2.89 -3.71 14.45
N HIS A 260 1.86 -2.95 14.81
CA HIS A 260 1.87 -1.48 14.70
C HIS A 260 3.05 -0.81 15.43
N GLU A 261 3.31 -1.19 16.67
CA GLU A 261 4.41 -0.63 17.46
C GLU A 261 5.79 -1.01 16.91
N GLU A 262 5.94 -2.24 16.43
CA GLU A 262 7.20 -2.69 15.84
C GLU A 262 7.48 -1.96 14.53
N ARG A 263 6.44 -1.76 13.69
CA ARG A 263 6.58 -1.01 12.45
C ARG A 263 7.09 0.41 12.70
N HIS A 264 6.57 1.11 13.71
CA HIS A 264 7.06 2.45 14.07
C HIS A 264 8.53 2.40 14.47
N ARG A 265 8.92 1.48 15.33
CA ARG A 265 10.34 1.30 15.71
C ARG A 265 11.27 1.03 14.52
N ILE A 266 10.84 0.21 13.57
CA ILE A 266 11.60 -0.07 12.34
C ILE A 266 11.76 1.19 11.49
N MET A 267 10.71 2.00 11.37
CA MET A 267 10.76 3.24 10.60
C MET A 267 11.63 4.29 11.29
N ASP A 268 11.47 4.51 12.60
CA ASP A 268 12.25 5.47 13.37
C ASP A 268 13.75 5.12 13.36
N ALA A 269 14.10 3.85 13.56
CA ALA A 269 15.48 3.38 13.50
C ALA A 269 16.12 3.59 12.13
N PHE A 270 15.35 3.49 11.05
CA PHE A 270 15.85 3.80 9.71
C PHE A 270 16.08 5.30 9.52
N ASP A 271 15.25 6.12 10.14
CA ASP A 271 15.37 7.56 10.10
C ASP A 271 16.62 8.04 10.86
N GLU A 272 16.91 7.42 12.00
CA GLU A 272 18.07 7.75 12.85
C GLU A 272 19.41 7.25 12.26
N ALA A 273 19.43 6.09 11.62
CA ALA A 273 20.69 5.48 11.13
C ALA A 273 21.34 6.25 9.96
N GLN A 274 20.64 7.21 9.34
CA GLN A 274 21.12 7.98 8.21
C GLN A 274 21.08 9.51 8.44
N ALA A 275 20.85 9.95 9.70
CA ALA A 275 20.93 11.34 10.13
C ALA A 275 22.38 11.70 10.51
#